data_f164083a6c7ccb60d1920441235cad2a
#
_entry.id   f164083a6c7ccb60d1920441235cad2a
#
_cell.length_a   1.000
_cell.length_b   1.000
_cell.length_c   1.000
_cell.angle_alpha   90.00
_cell.angle_beta   90.00
_cell.angle_gamma   90.00
#
_symmetry.space_group_name_H-M   'P 1'
#
loop_
_entity.id
_entity.type
_entity.pdbx_description
1 polymer ?
#
loop_
_entity_poly.entity_id
_entity_poly.type
_entity_poly.pdbx_seq_one_letter_code
_entity_poly.pdbx_strand_id
1 'polypeptide(L)'
;MKNIIEIKKLTKEYKNLKAIDDLSFEVREGEILGLLGPNGSGKSTTINCILSLLNYSGGEIKIFGKKMDVDSYDIKRDIGVVFQDVAVFEELTVYDNIEYFCGLYIKDKETRKKYIEEAIELVGLKDFIKFYPKQLSGGLLRRLNIACGIAHKPKIIFLDEPTVAVDPQSRNNILDGIKVLRDNGATIVYTTHYMEEVEILCDRVIILDKGKIIASGTTDELKKLANIEEKVSVEVMDLDPKYIKEIESRKHVEEVVYQSPILMITYRKGKNNLVELMEYLKEQKINYSRIFSERPTLNDVFLELTGKELRD
;
A
#
# COMPACT_ATOMS: atom_id res chain seq x y z
N MET A 1 15.36 -14.75 7.53
CA MET A 1 13.90 -14.84 7.80
C MET A 1 13.34 -15.98 6.97
N LYS A 2 12.33 -16.71 7.45
CA LYS A 2 11.70 -17.83 6.74
C LYS A 2 10.68 -17.28 5.75
N ASN A 3 10.62 -17.84 4.53
CA ASN A 3 9.55 -17.51 3.59
C ASN A 3 8.28 -18.25 3.98
N ILE A 4 7.19 -17.52 4.15
CA ILE A 4 5.89 -18.07 4.52
C ILE A 4 4.98 -18.24 3.30
N ILE A 5 5.15 -17.40 2.25
CA ILE A 5 4.52 -17.52 0.94
C ILE A 5 5.62 -17.53 -0.11
N GLU A 6 5.55 -18.45 -1.05
CA GLU A 6 6.44 -18.53 -2.21
C GLU A 6 5.61 -18.63 -3.48
N ILE A 7 5.87 -17.75 -4.43
CA ILE A 7 5.20 -17.69 -5.72
C ILE A 7 6.26 -17.80 -6.81
N LYS A 8 6.08 -18.77 -7.72
CA LYS A 8 7.02 -19.04 -8.81
C LYS A 8 6.28 -19.04 -10.14
N LYS A 9 6.66 -18.13 -11.04
CA LYS A 9 6.17 -18.03 -12.42
C LYS A 9 4.64 -18.01 -12.53
N LEU A 10 3.97 -17.35 -11.60
CA LEU A 10 2.52 -17.26 -11.60
C LEU A 10 2.04 -16.53 -12.84
N THR A 11 1.14 -17.15 -13.58
CA THR A 11 0.54 -16.61 -14.79
C THR A 11 -0.98 -16.80 -14.76
N LYS A 12 -1.71 -15.73 -15.06
CA LYS A 12 -3.17 -15.75 -15.17
C LYS A 12 -3.61 -15.05 -16.45
N GLU A 13 -4.38 -15.79 -17.25
CA GLU A 13 -4.91 -15.29 -18.51
C GLU A 13 -6.45 -15.30 -18.49
N TYR A 14 -7.05 -14.24 -19.04
CA TYR A 14 -8.47 -14.12 -19.32
C TYR A 14 -8.64 -13.93 -20.84
N LYS A 15 -9.07 -14.97 -21.56
CA LYS A 15 -9.18 -14.94 -23.02
C LYS A 15 -7.91 -14.38 -23.67
N ASN A 16 -7.93 -13.09 -24.06
CA ASN A 16 -6.82 -12.42 -24.75
C ASN A 16 -6.03 -11.46 -23.83
N LEU A 17 -6.35 -11.39 -22.53
CA LEU A 17 -5.68 -10.52 -21.58
C LEU A 17 -4.85 -11.35 -20.59
N LYS A 18 -3.55 -11.09 -20.55
CA LYS A 18 -2.65 -11.63 -19.53
C LYS A 18 -2.68 -10.70 -18.31
N ALA A 19 -3.48 -11.05 -17.33
CA ALA A 19 -3.66 -10.25 -16.11
C ALA A 19 -2.49 -10.39 -15.13
N ILE A 20 -1.80 -11.55 -15.16
CA ILE A 20 -0.56 -11.84 -14.44
C ILE A 20 0.39 -12.53 -15.41
N ASP A 21 1.63 -12.03 -15.51
CA ASP A 21 2.63 -12.49 -16.45
C ASP A 21 3.95 -12.84 -15.73
N ASP A 22 4.12 -14.13 -15.43
CA ASP A 22 5.35 -14.72 -14.86
C ASP A 22 5.79 -14.09 -13.53
N LEU A 23 4.84 -13.82 -12.61
CA LEU A 23 5.17 -13.25 -11.31
C LEU A 23 5.92 -14.27 -10.43
N SER A 24 7.06 -13.86 -9.90
CA SER A 24 7.84 -14.65 -8.94
C SER A 24 8.28 -13.77 -7.78
N PHE A 25 7.82 -14.08 -6.57
CA PHE A 25 8.20 -13.38 -5.35
C PHE A 25 7.92 -14.21 -4.10
N GLU A 26 8.41 -13.75 -2.98
CA GLU A 26 8.26 -14.40 -1.68
C GLU A 26 7.81 -13.38 -0.63
N VAL A 27 7.07 -13.87 0.37
CA VAL A 27 6.69 -13.12 1.56
C VAL A 27 7.36 -13.74 2.77
N ARG A 28 8.05 -12.93 3.56
CA ARG A 28 8.77 -13.36 4.76
C ARG A 28 7.84 -13.36 5.96
N GLU A 29 8.08 -14.27 6.87
CA GLU A 29 7.31 -14.35 8.13
C GLU A 29 7.49 -13.06 8.94
N GLY A 30 6.36 -12.45 9.38
CA GLY A 30 6.33 -11.24 10.20
C GLY A 30 6.58 -9.93 9.43
N GLU A 31 6.65 -9.93 8.08
CA GLU A 31 6.77 -8.70 7.31
C GLU A 31 5.40 -8.16 6.86
N ILE A 32 5.33 -6.87 6.57
CA ILE A 32 4.29 -6.25 5.76
C ILE A 32 4.84 -6.09 4.35
N LEU A 33 4.35 -6.90 3.41
CA LEU A 33 4.68 -6.78 2.00
C LEU A 33 3.62 -5.95 1.28
N GLY A 34 4.02 -4.82 0.70
CA GLY A 34 3.16 -3.99 -0.14
C GLY A 34 3.14 -4.47 -1.60
N LEU A 35 1.95 -4.64 -2.17
CA LEU A 35 1.75 -4.76 -3.61
C LEU A 35 1.21 -3.42 -4.12
N LEU A 36 2.08 -2.60 -4.71
CA LEU A 36 1.78 -1.26 -5.20
C LEU A 36 1.57 -1.29 -6.71
N GLY A 37 0.62 -0.53 -7.21
CA GLY A 37 0.41 -0.39 -8.65
C GLY A 37 -0.95 0.20 -9.00
N PRO A 38 -1.14 0.70 -10.23
CA PRO A 38 -2.39 1.29 -10.68
C PRO A 38 -3.54 0.27 -10.71
N ASN A 39 -4.75 0.78 -10.89
CA ASN A 39 -5.91 -0.07 -11.13
C ASN A 39 -5.68 -0.90 -12.40
N GLY A 40 -5.99 -2.21 -12.32
CA GLY A 40 -5.72 -3.14 -13.41
C GLY A 40 -4.28 -3.67 -13.51
N SER A 41 -3.37 -3.32 -12.59
CA SER A 41 -2.00 -3.86 -12.60
C SER A 41 -1.90 -5.34 -12.20
N GLY A 42 -2.97 -5.94 -11.66
CA GLY A 42 -3.02 -7.35 -11.29
C GLY A 42 -2.97 -7.63 -9.78
N LYS A 43 -3.01 -6.62 -8.89
CA LYS A 43 -2.92 -6.77 -7.42
C LYS A 43 -3.98 -7.74 -6.87
N SER A 44 -5.26 -7.43 -7.01
CA SER A 44 -6.37 -8.27 -6.52
C SER A 44 -6.42 -9.62 -7.21
N THR A 45 -6.09 -9.68 -8.51
CA THR A 45 -5.98 -10.94 -9.25
C THR A 45 -4.88 -11.83 -8.65
N THR A 46 -3.75 -11.24 -8.26
CA THR A 46 -2.65 -11.96 -7.61
C THR A 46 -3.09 -12.53 -6.26
N ILE A 47 -3.73 -11.72 -5.40
CA ILE A 47 -4.28 -12.20 -4.13
C ILE A 47 -5.27 -13.34 -4.36
N ASN A 48 -6.21 -13.19 -5.28
CA ASN A 48 -7.23 -14.22 -5.55
C ASN A 48 -6.61 -15.53 -6.07
N CYS A 49 -5.53 -15.47 -6.85
CA CYS A 49 -4.78 -16.66 -7.26
C CYS A 49 -4.04 -17.29 -6.07
N ILE A 50 -3.41 -16.49 -5.19
CA ILE A 50 -2.71 -16.98 -3.99
C ILE A 50 -3.69 -17.71 -3.06
N LEU A 51 -4.90 -17.18 -2.90
CA LEU A 51 -5.96 -17.76 -2.08
C LEU A 51 -6.66 -18.95 -2.73
N SER A 52 -6.29 -19.31 -3.98
CA SER A 52 -6.99 -20.32 -4.80
C SER A 52 -8.48 -20.02 -4.98
N LEU A 53 -8.85 -18.74 -5.01
CA LEU A 53 -10.20 -18.28 -5.38
C LEU A 53 -10.34 -18.14 -6.89
N LEU A 54 -9.21 -17.96 -7.59
CA LEU A 54 -9.11 -17.95 -9.04
C LEU A 54 -8.10 -19.00 -9.51
N ASN A 55 -8.49 -19.77 -10.52
CA ASN A 55 -7.55 -20.66 -11.20
C ASN A 55 -6.53 -19.83 -11.98
N TYR A 56 -5.27 -20.25 -11.98
CA TYR A 56 -4.19 -19.65 -12.74
C TYR A 56 -3.71 -20.60 -13.85
N SER A 57 -3.10 -20.03 -14.88
CA SER A 57 -2.73 -20.76 -16.11
C SER A 57 -1.36 -21.44 -16.00
N GLY A 58 -0.50 -20.96 -15.09
CA GLY A 58 0.85 -21.49 -14.90
C GLY A 58 1.49 -21.01 -13.61
N GLY A 59 2.53 -21.73 -13.18
CA GLY A 59 3.29 -21.40 -11.98
C GLY A 59 2.98 -22.29 -10.78
N GLU A 60 3.55 -21.95 -9.64
CA GLU A 60 3.37 -22.64 -8.37
C GLU A 60 3.20 -21.64 -7.22
N ILE A 61 2.30 -21.95 -6.30
CA ILE A 61 2.09 -21.18 -5.07
C ILE A 61 2.25 -22.11 -3.87
N LYS A 62 3.12 -21.74 -2.94
CA LYS A 62 3.29 -22.42 -1.65
C LYS A 62 3.02 -21.46 -0.51
N ILE A 63 2.27 -21.95 0.49
CA ILE A 63 2.04 -21.25 1.77
C ILE A 63 2.40 -22.21 2.89
N PHE A 64 3.18 -21.73 3.88
CA PHE A 64 3.76 -22.56 4.94
C PHE A 64 4.57 -23.76 4.40
N GLY A 65 5.23 -23.60 3.21
CA GLY A 65 5.98 -24.64 2.54
C GLY A 65 5.15 -25.72 1.84
N LYS A 66 3.80 -25.63 1.90
CA LYS A 66 2.87 -26.55 1.25
C LYS A 66 2.28 -25.92 -0.01
N LYS A 67 2.02 -26.72 -1.03
CA LYS A 67 1.30 -26.27 -2.22
C LYS A 67 -0.10 -25.80 -1.85
N MET A 68 -0.49 -24.64 -2.38
CA MET A 68 -1.81 -24.09 -2.17
C MET A 68 -2.77 -24.52 -3.28
N ASP A 69 -3.94 -24.98 -2.91
CA ASP A 69 -5.04 -25.35 -3.81
C ASP A 69 -6.42 -25.08 -3.17
N VAL A 70 -7.49 -25.44 -3.88
CA VAL A 70 -8.88 -25.19 -3.44
C VAL A 70 -9.19 -25.91 -2.12
N ASP A 71 -8.63 -27.09 -1.90
CA ASP A 71 -8.91 -27.95 -0.75
C ASP A 71 -7.94 -27.78 0.42
N SER A 72 -7.03 -26.80 0.35
CA SER A 72 -6.02 -26.52 1.39
C SER A 72 -6.63 -25.87 2.65
N TYR A 73 -7.64 -26.50 3.25
CA TYR A 73 -8.35 -25.96 4.43
C TYR A 73 -7.46 -25.82 5.66
N ASP A 74 -6.43 -26.67 5.79
CA ASP A 74 -5.43 -26.58 6.87
C ASP A 74 -4.57 -25.31 6.76
N ILE A 75 -4.34 -24.82 5.54
CA ILE A 75 -3.66 -23.54 5.28
C ILE A 75 -4.64 -22.39 5.47
N LYS A 76 -5.83 -22.48 4.86
CA LYS A 76 -6.84 -21.39 4.83
C LYS A 76 -7.31 -20.96 6.22
N ARG A 77 -7.32 -21.87 7.20
CA ARG A 77 -7.69 -21.57 8.59
C ARG A 77 -6.73 -20.57 9.28
N ASP A 78 -5.50 -20.49 8.82
CA ASP A 78 -4.47 -19.58 9.34
C ASP A 78 -4.36 -18.30 8.50
N ILE A 79 -5.32 -18.06 7.58
CA ILE A 79 -5.36 -16.91 6.69
C ILE A 79 -6.57 -16.04 7.01
N GLY A 80 -6.36 -14.74 7.18
CA GLY A 80 -7.38 -13.71 7.22
C GLY A 80 -7.42 -12.95 5.90
N VAL A 81 -8.62 -12.60 5.45
CA VAL A 81 -8.79 -11.87 4.19
C VAL A 81 -9.76 -10.71 4.39
N VAL A 82 -9.35 -9.54 3.93
CA VAL A 82 -10.18 -8.35 3.86
C VAL A 82 -10.20 -7.89 2.41
N PHE A 83 -11.31 -8.15 1.72
CA PHE A 83 -11.48 -7.73 0.34
C PHE A 83 -11.79 -6.24 0.21
N GLN A 84 -11.62 -5.70 -0.99
CA GLN A 84 -11.96 -4.33 -1.33
C GLN A 84 -13.45 -4.05 -1.07
N ASP A 85 -14.34 -4.98 -1.45
CA ASP A 85 -15.74 -4.89 -1.12
C ASP A 85 -15.99 -5.30 0.33
N VAL A 86 -16.89 -4.58 1.00
CA VAL A 86 -17.26 -4.88 2.38
C VAL A 86 -18.14 -6.13 2.41
N ALA A 87 -17.70 -7.13 3.16
CA ALA A 87 -18.36 -8.42 3.28
C ALA A 87 -18.86 -8.66 4.71
N VAL A 88 -19.93 -7.95 5.09
CA VAL A 88 -20.60 -8.08 6.39
C VAL A 88 -22.09 -8.32 6.22
N PHE A 89 -22.74 -8.86 7.23
CA PHE A 89 -24.19 -9.08 7.25
C PHE A 89 -24.90 -7.85 7.77
N GLU A 90 -25.75 -7.24 6.97
CA GLU A 90 -26.45 -6.00 7.34
C GLU A 90 -27.49 -6.19 8.46
N GLU A 91 -27.97 -7.43 8.62
CA GLU A 91 -28.96 -7.84 9.63
C GLU A 91 -28.33 -8.16 11.00
N LEU A 92 -27.01 -8.25 11.07
CA LEU A 92 -26.26 -8.50 12.30
C LEU A 92 -25.67 -7.21 12.85
N THR A 93 -25.57 -7.11 14.17
CA THR A 93 -24.85 -6.00 14.80
C THR A 93 -23.34 -6.09 14.52
N VAL A 94 -22.59 -5.04 14.86
CA VAL A 94 -21.11 -5.05 14.80
C VAL A 94 -20.56 -6.24 15.56
N TYR A 95 -21.02 -6.47 16.80
CA TYR A 95 -20.57 -7.60 17.62
C TYR A 95 -20.91 -8.94 16.98
N ASP A 96 -22.14 -9.12 16.53
CA ASP A 96 -22.63 -10.38 15.96
C ASP A 96 -21.93 -10.72 14.64
N ASN A 97 -21.58 -9.71 13.83
CA ASN A 97 -20.77 -9.91 12.63
C ASN A 97 -19.40 -10.49 12.99
N ILE A 98 -18.68 -9.84 13.93
CA ILE A 98 -17.35 -10.28 14.36
C ILE A 98 -17.44 -11.67 15.01
N GLU A 99 -18.47 -11.92 15.84
CA GLU A 99 -18.70 -13.23 16.47
C GLU A 99 -18.94 -14.31 15.43
N TYR A 100 -19.76 -14.04 14.40
CA TYR A 100 -20.05 -14.98 13.33
C TYR A 100 -18.75 -15.40 12.62
N PHE A 101 -17.97 -14.45 12.12
CA PHE A 101 -16.73 -14.77 11.39
C PHE A 101 -15.67 -15.43 12.29
N CYS A 102 -15.49 -14.96 13.52
CA CYS A 102 -14.59 -15.59 14.48
C CYS A 102 -15.03 -17.02 14.82
N GLY A 103 -16.33 -17.24 14.96
CA GLY A 103 -16.94 -18.54 15.30
C GLY A 103 -16.75 -19.62 14.25
N LEU A 104 -16.50 -19.26 12.97
CA LEU A 104 -16.15 -20.21 11.93
C LEU A 104 -14.84 -20.95 12.21
N TYR A 105 -13.93 -20.32 12.95
CA TYR A 105 -12.58 -20.82 13.23
C TYR A 105 -12.38 -21.22 14.68
N ILE A 106 -12.93 -20.46 15.64
CA ILE A 106 -12.70 -20.61 17.08
C ILE A 106 -13.97 -21.20 17.73
N LYS A 107 -13.91 -22.49 18.11
CA LYS A 107 -15.05 -23.18 18.72
C LYS A 107 -15.21 -22.91 20.21
N ASP A 108 -14.07 -22.73 20.92
CA ASP A 108 -14.09 -22.42 22.34
C ASP A 108 -14.66 -21.04 22.60
N LYS A 109 -15.71 -20.96 23.43
CA LYS A 109 -16.49 -19.74 23.67
C LYS A 109 -15.67 -18.66 24.39
N GLU A 110 -14.85 -19.04 25.36
CA GLU A 110 -14.06 -18.09 26.17
C GLU A 110 -12.96 -17.47 25.29
N THR A 111 -12.22 -18.30 24.56
CA THR A 111 -11.20 -17.84 23.60
C THR A 111 -11.81 -16.95 22.54
N ARG A 112 -12.97 -17.36 21.98
CA ARG A 112 -13.68 -16.58 20.96
C ARG A 112 -14.07 -15.21 21.49
N LYS A 113 -14.67 -15.13 22.66
CA LYS A 113 -15.06 -13.86 23.29
C LYS A 113 -13.85 -12.93 23.46
N LYS A 114 -12.75 -13.45 23.99
CA LYS A 114 -11.50 -12.72 24.14
C LYS A 114 -11.00 -12.16 22.80
N TYR A 115 -10.99 -12.97 21.75
CA TYR A 115 -10.50 -12.58 20.45
C TYR A 115 -11.40 -11.52 19.78
N ILE A 116 -12.72 -11.60 19.98
CA ILE A 116 -13.68 -10.60 19.52
C ILE A 116 -13.43 -9.26 20.22
N GLU A 117 -13.26 -9.27 21.54
CA GLU A 117 -12.98 -8.06 22.33
C GLU A 117 -11.68 -7.39 21.86
N GLU A 118 -10.60 -8.16 21.66
CA GLU A 118 -9.33 -7.67 21.15
C GLU A 118 -9.44 -7.10 19.71
N ALA A 119 -10.21 -7.76 18.83
CA ALA A 119 -10.45 -7.25 17.49
C ALA A 119 -11.24 -5.93 17.49
N ILE A 120 -12.28 -5.83 18.33
CA ILE A 120 -13.08 -4.60 18.51
C ILE A 120 -12.21 -3.45 19.01
N GLU A 121 -11.34 -3.72 19.98
CA GLU A 121 -10.43 -2.72 20.54
C GLU A 121 -9.42 -2.24 19.50
N LEU A 122 -8.80 -3.18 18.77
CA LEU A 122 -7.82 -2.90 17.73
C LEU A 122 -8.36 -1.94 16.64
N VAL A 123 -9.60 -2.17 16.21
CA VAL A 123 -10.21 -1.33 15.17
C VAL A 123 -11.01 -0.15 15.72
N GLY A 124 -11.07 0.03 17.06
CA GLY A 124 -11.75 1.15 17.71
C GLY A 124 -13.27 1.15 17.52
N LEU A 125 -13.93 0.00 17.62
CA LEU A 125 -15.39 -0.16 17.46
C LEU A 125 -16.16 -0.35 18.77
N LYS A 126 -15.53 -0.14 19.93
CA LYS A 126 -16.12 -0.41 21.25
C LYS A 126 -17.47 0.28 21.48
N ASP A 127 -17.59 1.52 21.04
CA ASP A 127 -18.82 2.31 21.24
C ASP A 127 -19.93 1.96 20.22
N PHE A 128 -19.61 1.15 19.21
CA PHE A 128 -20.48 0.81 18.09
C PHE A 128 -20.95 -0.64 18.07
N ILE A 129 -20.62 -1.45 19.09
CA ILE A 129 -20.84 -2.91 19.11
C ILE A 129 -22.30 -3.33 18.92
N LYS A 130 -23.26 -2.46 19.29
CA LYS A 130 -24.70 -2.71 19.14
C LYS A 130 -25.31 -2.09 17.87
N PHE A 131 -24.51 -1.38 17.08
CA PHE A 131 -24.97 -0.75 15.84
C PHE A 131 -25.02 -1.79 14.72
N TYR A 132 -25.92 -1.57 13.79
CA TYR A 132 -25.99 -2.32 12.54
C TYR A 132 -25.09 -1.66 11.48
N PRO A 133 -24.58 -2.39 10.48
CA PRO A 133 -23.70 -1.87 9.43
C PRO A 133 -24.26 -0.61 8.75
N LYS A 134 -25.56 -0.55 8.46
CA LYS A 134 -26.26 0.61 7.86
C LYS A 134 -26.22 1.90 8.70
N GLN A 135 -25.87 1.81 9.98
CA GLN A 135 -25.78 2.95 10.90
C GLN A 135 -24.33 3.48 11.00
N LEU A 136 -23.38 2.80 10.38
CA LEU A 136 -21.98 3.14 10.43
C LEU A 136 -21.60 4.10 9.30
N SER A 137 -20.62 4.98 9.56
CA SER A 137 -19.93 5.69 8.48
C SER A 137 -19.11 4.71 7.63
N GLY A 138 -18.72 5.11 6.40
CA GLY A 138 -17.87 4.28 5.54
C GLY A 138 -16.59 3.81 6.21
N GLY A 139 -15.92 4.69 6.96
CA GLY A 139 -14.72 4.34 7.71
C GLY A 139 -14.96 3.34 8.85
N LEU A 140 -16.08 3.49 9.59
CA LEU A 140 -16.49 2.53 10.64
C LEU A 140 -16.86 1.18 10.03
N LEU A 141 -17.57 1.18 8.92
CA LEU A 141 -17.95 -0.03 8.20
C LEU A 141 -16.71 -0.77 7.69
N ARG A 142 -15.72 -0.04 7.18
CA ARG A 142 -14.44 -0.61 6.76
C ARG A 142 -13.67 -1.23 7.91
N ARG A 143 -13.66 -0.57 9.07
CA ARG A 143 -13.06 -1.12 10.30
C ARG A 143 -13.78 -2.39 10.77
N LEU A 144 -15.10 -2.47 10.64
CA LEU A 144 -15.86 -3.70 10.90
C LEU A 144 -15.43 -4.83 9.96
N ASN A 145 -15.31 -4.55 8.65
CA ASN A 145 -14.87 -5.54 7.67
C ASN A 145 -13.46 -6.09 8.02
N ILE A 146 -12.55 -5.22 8.45
CA ILE A 146 -11.22 -5.62 8.92
C ILE A 146 -11.34 -6.49 10.17
N ALA A 147 -12.12 -6.08 11.18
CA ALA A 147 -12.31 -6.86 12.39
C ALA A 147 -12.80 -8.28 12.11
N CYS A 148 -13.77 -8.44 11.21
CA CYS A 148 -14.28 -9.74 10.78
C CYS A 148 -13.18 -10.62 10.16
N GLY A 149 -12.31 -10.04 9.34
CA GLY A 149 -11.22 -10.76 8.68
C GLY A 149 -10.08 -11.21 9.61
N ILE A 150 -9.89 -10.54 10.75
CA ILE A 150 -8.75 -10.77 11.66
C ILE A 150 -9.12 -11.40 13.01
N ALA A 151 -10.41 -11.44 13.37
CA ALA A 151 -10.86 -11.83 14.71
C ALA A 151 -10.41 -13.23 15.14
N HIS A 152 -10.14 -14.15 14.22
CA HIS A 152 -9.65 -15.49 14.53
C HIS A 152 -8.12 -15.57 14.70
N LYS A 153 -7.42 -14.42 14.69
CA LYS A 153 -5.95 -14.28 14.82
C LYS A 153 -5.17 -15.10 13.79
N PRO A 154 -5.38 -14.85 12.51
CA PRO A 154 -4.66 -15.55 11.44
C PRO A 154 -3.17 -15.22 11.46
N LYS A 155 -2.33 -16.15 10.97
CA LYS A 155 -0.88 -15.95 10.80
C LYS A 155 -0.54 -15.11 9.58
N ILE A 156 -1.39 -15.18 8.54
CA ILE A 156 -1.25 -14.39 7.31
C ILE A 156 -2.53 -13.59 7.11
N ILE A 157 -2.39 -12.31 6.78
CA ILE A 157 -3.52 -11.41 6.51
C ILE A 157 -3.34 -10.80 5.13
N PHE A 158 -4.34 -10.96 4.28
CA PHE A 158 -4.44 -10.26 3.01
C PHE A 158 -5.40 -9.09 3.15
N LEU A 159 -4.93 -7.89 2.83
CA LEU A 159 -5.70 -6.65 2.86
C LEU A 159 -5.72 -6.06 1.45
N ASP A 160 -6.85 -6.20 0.75
CA ASP A 160 -7.00 -5.70 -0.61
C ASP A 160 -7.63 -4.30 -0.58
N GLU A 161 -6.80 -3.28 -0.79
CA GLU A 161 -7.15 -1.86 -0.79
C GLU A 161 -8.01 -1.43 0.43
N PRO A 162 -7.55 -1.68 1.68
CA PRO A 162 -8.39 -1.55 2.87
C PRO A 162 -8.74 -0.10 3.25
N THR A 163 -8.17 0.89 2.58
CA THR A 163 -8.32 2.31 2.90
C THR A 163 -9.02 3.12 1.81
N VAL A 164 -9.43 2.46 0.71
CA VAL A 164 -10.15 3.11 -0.38
C VAL A 164 -11.48 3.68 0.11
N ALA A 165 -11.77 4.92 -0.29
CA ALA A 165 -12.96 5.67 0.09
C ALA A 165 -13.13 5.90 1.62
N VAL A 166 -12.03 5.90 2.37
CA VAL A 166 -12.01 6.15 3.80
C VAL A 166 -11.44 7.55 4.08
N ASP A 167 -12.04 8.26 5.02
CA ASP A 167 -11.55 9.56 5.45
C ASP A 167 -10.14 9.49 6.07
N PRO A 168 -9.37 10.60 6.08
CA PRO A 168 -7.97 10.58 6.54
C PRO A 168 -7.79 10.09 7.98
N GLN A 169 -8.71 10.41 8.88
CA GLN A 169 -8.63 9.97 10.28
C GLN A 169 -8.84 8.47 10.41
N SER A 170 -9.87 7.94 9.74
CA SER A 170 -10.13 6.50 9.71
C SER A 170 -9.02 5.73 9.00
N ARG A 171 -8.43 6.30 7.94
CA ARG A 171 -7.26 5.74 7.26
C ARG A 171 -6.08 5.56 8.23
N ASN A 172 -5.70 6.60 8.96
CA ASN A 172 -4.61 6.52 9.92
C ASN A 172 -4.87 5.45 11.00
N ASN A 173 -6.08 5.39 11.54
CA ASN A 173 -6.45 4.37 12.51
C ASN A 173 -6.32 2.94 11.96
N ILE A 174 -6.67 2.72 10.67
CA ILE A 174 -6.51 1.43 10.00
C ILE A 174 -5.02 1.10 9.86
N LEU A 175 -4.19 2.03 9.39
CA LEU A 175 -2.75 1.81 9.20
C LEU A 175 -2.05 1.50 10.53
N ASP A 176 -2.41 2.20 11.61
CA ASP A 176 -1.85 1.93 12.95
C ASP A 176 -2.30 0.57 13.47
N GLY A 177 -3.56 0.17 13.26
CA GLY A 177 -4.05 -1.16 13.59
C GLY A 177 -3.29 -2.27 12.86
N ILE A 178 -2.95 -2.05 11.59
CA ILE A 178 -2.17 -3.01 10.79
C ILE A 178 -0.74 -3.17 11.33
N LYS A 179 -0.09 -2.08 11.79
CA LYS A 179 1.22 -2.15 12.46
C LYS A 179 1.15 -3.00 13.72
N VAL A 180 0.10 -2.81 14.53
CA VAL A 180 -0.11 -3.62 15.75
C VAL A 180 -0.29 -5.11 15.40
N LEU A 181 -1.00 -5.45 14.33
CA LEU A 181 -1.14 -6.85 13.89
C LEU A 181 0.22 -7.45 13.53
N ARG A 182 1.07 -6.74 12.77
CA ARG A 182 2.43 -7.17 12.45
C ARG A 182 3.28 -7.35 13.71
N ASP A 183 3.24 -6.39 14.62
CA ASP A 183 4.01 -6.42 15.86
C ASP A 183 3.58 -7.58 16.78
N ASN A 184 2.34 -8.04 16.66
CA ASN A 184 1.82 -9.27 17.26
C ASN A 184 2.17 -10.56 16.49
N GLY A 185 2.99 -10.47 15.43
CA GLY A 185 3.55 -11.62 14.70
C GLY A 185 2.77 -12.02 13.45
N ALA A 186 1.76 -11.27 13.03
CA ALA A 186 1.09 -11.54 11.76
C ALA A 186 1.98 -11.15 10.56
N THR A 187 1.92 -11.94 9.49
CA THR A 187 2.48 -11.59 8.17
C THR A 187 1.39 -10.96 7.33
N ILE A 188 1.66 -9.84 6.68
CA ILE A 188 0.63 -9.06 6.01
C ILE A 188 1.01 -8.85 4.55
N VAL A 189 0.07 -9.13 3.65
CA VAL A 189 0.12 -8.73 2.23
C VAL A 189 -0.89 -7.62 2.04
N TYR A 190 -0.40 -6.44 1.75
CA TYR A 190 -1.16 -5.20 1.67
C TYR A 190 -1.18 -4.68 0.24
N THR A 191 -2.35 -4.53 -0.37
CA THR A 191 -2.45 -3.90 -1.69
C THR A 191 -2.95 -2.47 -1.57
N THR A 192 -2.40 -1.60 -2.35
CA THR A 192 -2.84 -0.22 -2.48
C THR A 192 -2.34 0.39 -3.79
N HIS A 193 -2.94 1.48 -4.19
CA HIS A 193 -2.42 2.41 -5.19
C HIS A 193 -1.91 3.72 -4.55
N TYR A 194 -2.03 3.88 -3.22
CA TYR A 194 -1.53 5.04 -2.47
C TYR A 194 -0.09 4.81 -2.01
N MET A 195 0.84 5.58 -2.55
CA MET A 195 2.27 5.41 -2.27
C MET A 195 2.64 5.79 -0.84
N GLU A 196 2.00 6.82 -0.30
CA GLU A 196 2.24 7.27 1.08
C GLU A 196 1.93 6.16 2.10
N GLU A 197 0.90 5.34 1.85
CA GLU A 197 0.57 4.22 2.74
C GLU A 197 1.68 3.18 2.77
N VAL A 198 2.21 2.88 1.59
CA VAL A 198 3.30 1.90 1.43
C VAL A 198 4.57 2.39 2.13
N GLU A 199 4.89 3.68 2.00
CA GLU A 199 6.06 4.29 2.66
C GLU A 199 5.96 4.27 4.18
N ILE A 200 4.74 4.41 4.74
CA ILE A 200 4.50 4.44 6.18
C ILE A 200 4.42 3.04 6.78
N LEU A 201 3.93 2.07 6.00
CA LEU A 201 3.47 0.78 6.52
C LEU A 201 4.37 -0.39 6.15
N CYS A 202 4.87 -0.46 4.90
CA CYS A 202 5.45 -1.67 4.36
C CYS A 202 6.95 -1.80 4.62
N ASP A 203 7.38 -3.00 5.01
CA ASP A 203 8.80 -3.34 5.16
C ASP A 203 9.47 -3.54 3.79
N ARG A 204 8.74 -4.14 2.85
CA ARG A 204 9.12 -4.29 1.44
C ARG A 204 7.94 -4.01 0.53
N VAL A 205 8.26 -3.63 -0.70
CA VAL A 205 7.29 -3.26 -1.73
C VAL A 205 7.61 -3.98 -3.02
N ILE A 206 6.57 -4.46 -3.67
CA ILE A 206 6.60 -4.94 -5.05
C ILE A 206 5.76 -3.97 -5.87
N ILE A 207 6.36 -3.35 -6.87
CA ILE A 207 5.64 -2.46 -7.79
C ILE A 207 5.20 -3.29 -8.99
N LEU A 208 3.88 -3.30 -9.23
CA LEU A 208 3.22 -4.03 -10.31
C LEU A 208 2.72 -3.08 -11.39
N ASP A 209 3.00 -3.38 -12.64
CA ASP A 209 2.33 -2.77 -13.79
C ASP A 209 2.03 -3.84 -14.85
N LYS A 210 0.81 -3.82 -15.40
CA LYS A 210 0.35 -4.72 -16.46
C LYS A 210 0.66 -6.20 -16.21
N GLY A 211 0.45 -6.64 -14.97
CA GLY A 211 0.66 -8.03 -14.57
C GLY A 211 2.12 -8.44 -14.35
N LYS A 212 3.06 -7.50 -14.36
CA LYS A 212 4.49 -7.76 -14.16
C LYS A 212 5.05 -7.03 -12.95
N ILE A 213 6.06 -7.61 -12.32
CA ILE A 213 6.88 -6.90 -11.34
C ILE A 213 7.85 -6.00 -12.09
N ILE A 214 7.77 -4.69 -11.85
CA ILE A 214 8.70 -3.71 -12.45
C ILE A 214 9.84 -3.34 -11.49
N ALA A 215 9.59 -3.39 -10.18
CA ALA A 215 10.62 -3.21 -9.15
C ALA A 215 10.19 -3.89 -7.85
N SER A 216 11.17 -4.25 -7.00
CA SER A 216 10.95 -4.84 -5.69
C SER A 216 12.09 -4.51 -4.76
N GLY A 217 11.80 -4.13 -3.51
CA GLY A 217 12.79 -3.79 -2.48
C GLY A 217 12.16 -3.09 -1.29
N THR A 218 12.97 -2.61 -0.37
CA THR A 218 12.55 -1.64 0.64
C THR A 218 12.23 -0.30 -0.01
N THR A 219 11.46 0.56 0.65
CA THR A 219 11.16 1.90 0.13
C THR A 219 12.43 2.70 -0.19
N ASP A 220 13.46 2.60 0.65
CA ASP A 220 14.74 3.27 0.43
C ASP A 220 15.53 2.69 -0.77
N GLU A 221 15.49 1.38 -0.98
CA GLU A 221 16.09 0.74 -2.15
C GLU A 221 15.39 1.17 -3.44
N LEU A 222 14.05 1.20 -3.42
CA LEU A 222 13.26 1.62 -4.57
C LEU A 222 13.48 3.10 -4.92
N LYS A 223 13.52 4.00 -3.92
CA LYS A 223 13.78 5.42 -4.14
C LYS A 223 15.15 5.69 -4.79
N LYS A 224 16.13 4.82 -4.57
CA LYS A 224 17.45 4.91 -5.24
C LYS A 224 17.40 4.53 -6.72
N LEU A 225 16.34 3.87 -7.20
CA LEU A 225 16.15 3.57 -8.63
C LEU A 225 15.76 4.82 -9.42
N ALA A 226 15.16 5.82 -8.79
CA ALA A 226 14.91 7.10 -9.44
C ALA A 226 16.25 7.81 -9.69
N ASN A 227 16.41 8.32 -10.92
CA ASN A 227 17.58 9.16 -11.27
C ASN A 227 17.49 10.58 -10.65
N ILE A 228 16.41 10.88 -9.99
CA ILE A 228 16.14 12.12 -9.26
C ILE A 228 16.77 12.00 -7.87
N GLU A 229 17.52 12.99 -7.46
CA GLU A 229 18.11 13.03 -6.11
C GLU A 229 17.37 13.97 -5.16
N GLU A 230 16.81 15.06 -5.70
CA GLU A 230 16.17 16.09 -4.90
C GLU A 230 15.14 16.86 -5.73
N LYS A 231 14.01 17.19 -5.13
CA LYS A 231 13.03 18.15 -5.65
C LYS A 231 13.00 19.38 -4.73
N VAL A 232 13.15 20.56 -5.30
CA VAL A 232 13.08 21.82 -4.54
C VAL A 232 11.90 22.63 -5.02
N SER A 233 10.99 22.93 -4.09
CA SER A 233 9.86 23.84 -4.33
C SER A 233 10.10 25.17 -3.67
N VAL A 234 9.98 26.26 -4.45
CA VAL A 234 10.17 27.64 -3.99
C VAL A 234 8.90 28.42 -4.25
N GLU A 235 8.36 29.04 -3.21
CA GLU A 235 7.19 29.92 -3.35
C GLU A 235 7.65 31.34 -3.70
N VAL A 236 7.48 31.69 -4.99
CA VAL A 236 7.89 32.95 -5.60
C VAL A 236 6.74 33.57 -6.38
N MET A 237 6.38 34.81 -6.06
CA MET A 237 5.43 35.59 -6.85
C MET A 237 6.12 36.22 -8.05
N ASP A 238 5.47 36.21 -9.21
CA ASP A 238 5.86 36.95 -10.43
C ASP A 238 7.32 36.73 -10.86
N LEU A 239 7.75 35.49 -11.00
CA LEU A 239 9.09 35.16 -11.46
C LEU A 239 9.26 35.48 -12.96
N ASP A 240 10.23 36.32 -13.29
CA ASP A 240 10.56 36.64 -14.68
C ASP A 240 11.03 35.38 -15.42
N PRO A 241 10.49 35.07 -16.63
CA PRO A 241 10.86 33.91 -17.42
C PRO A 241 12.35 33.75 -17.70
N LYS A 242 13.13 34.84 -17.66
CA LYS A 242 14.57 34.75 -17.83
C LYS A 242 15.25 33.95 -16.73
N TYR A 243 14.78 34.10 -15.47
CA TYR A 243 15.34 33.36 -14.34
C TYR A 243 15.02 31.88 -14.40
N ILE A 244 13.87 31.51 -14.96
CA ILE A 244 13.53 30.11 -15.21
C ILE A 244 14.55 29.46 -16.14
N LYS A 245 14.86 30.13 -17.28
CA LYS A 245 15.86 29.65 -18.25
C LYS A 245 17.27 29.60 -17.65
N GLU A 246 17.63 30.55 -16.80
CA GLU A 246 18.93 30.55 -16.13
C GLU A 246 19.02 29.38 -15.13
N ILE A 247 17.94 29.07 -14.38
CA ILE A 247 17.90 27.93 -13.48
C ILE A 247 17.94 26.61 -14.27
N GLU A 248 17.19 26.50 -15.38
CA GLU A 248 17.20 25.32 -16.28
C GLU A 248 18.60 25.01 -16.81
N SER A 249 19.41 26.07 -17.07
CA SER A 249 20.77 25.89 -17.60
C SER A 249 21.81 25.49 -16.55
N ARG A 250 21.43 25.44 -15.26
CA ARG A 250 22.37 25.13 -14.17
C ARG A 250 22.70 23.64 -14.13
N LYS A 251 23.87 23.36 -13.60
CA LYS A 251 24.36 21.99 -13.43
C LYS A 251 23.41 21.19 -12.55
N HIS A 252 23.17 19.94 -12.93
CA HIS A 252 22.31 18.96 -12.23
C HIS A 252 20.81 19.25 -12.27
N VAL A 253 20.34 20.36 -12.83
CA VAL A 253 18.93 20.61 -13.06
C VAL A 253 18.44 19.73 -14.20
N GLU A 254 17.36 18.98 -13.94
CA GLU A 254 16.68 18.13 -14.90
C GLU A 254 15.47 18.81 -15.50
N GLU A 255 14.65 19.40 -14.65
CA GLU A 255 13.41 20.03 -15.01
C GLU A 255 13.12 21.23 -14.13
N VAL A 256 12.54 22.26 -14.71
CA VAL A 256 12.02 23.43 -13.98
C VAL A 256 10.59 23.67 -14.43
N VAL A 257 9.67 23.67 -13.47
CA VAL A 257 8.25 23.98 -13.70
C VAL A 257 7.88 25.18 -12.84
N TYR A 258 7.36 26.24 -13.48
CA TYR A 258 6.81 27.38 -12.75
C TYR A 258 5.33 27.53 -13.01
N GLN A 259 4.55 27.37 -11.95
CA GLN A 259 3.12 27.66 -11.91
C GLN A 259 2.88 28.59 -10.71
N SER A 260 2.79 29.89 -11.00
CA SER A 260 2.69 30.91 -9.94
C SER A 260 1.69 30.51 -8.85
N PRO A 261 2.06 30.56 -7.56
CA PRO A 261 3.34 31.07 -7.05
C PRO A 261 4.44 30.01 -6.85
N ILE A 262 4.32 28.79 -7.38
CA ILE A 262 5.26 27.69 -7.09
C ILE A 262 6.24 27.49 -8.24
N LEU A 263 7.53 27.60 -7.93
CA LEU A 263 8.65 27.17 -8.76
C LEU A 263 9.14 25.82 -8.26
N MET A 264 9.02 24.78 -9.10
CA MET A 264 9.50 23.44 -8.81
C MET A 264 10.73 23.13 -9.65
N ILE A 265 11.79 22.66 -9.01
CA ILE A 265 13.06 22.30 -9.64
C ILE A 265 13.39 20.86 -9.28
N THR A 266 13.61 20.05 -10.29
CA THR A 266 14.02 18.64 -10.14
C THR A 266 15.51 18.52 -10.44
N TYR A 267 16.28 17.93 -9.52
CA TYR A 267 17.72 17.70 -9.66
C TYR A 267 18.00 16.19 -9.83
N ARG A 268 18.82 15.85 -10.82
CA ARG A 268 19.23 14.44 -11.06
C ARG A 268 20.33 13.97 -10.13
N LYS A 269 21.34 14.78 -9.90
CA LYS A 269 22.49 14.48 -9.02
C LYS A 269 23.04 15.80 -8.49
N GLY A 270 23.70 15.76 -7.37
CA GLY A 270 24.47 16.91 -6.89
C GLY A 270 24.39 17.02 -5.37
N LYS A 271 25.55 17.35 -4.79
CA LYS A 271 25.59 17.74 -3.38
C LYS A 271 25.39 19.25 -3.31
N ASN A 272 24.56 19.73 -2.38
CA ASN A 272 24.29 21.13 -2.12
C ASN A 272 23.44 21.90 -3.16
N ASN A 273 22.61 21.23 -3.97
CA ASN A 273 21.73 21.88 -4.95
C ASN A 273 20.87 22.99 -4.31
N LEU A 274 20.27 22.70 -3.14
CA LEU A 274 19.47 23.68 -2.40
C LEU A 274 20.29 24.92 -2.01
N VAL A 275 21.52 24.73 -1.53
CA VAL A 275 22.40 25.85 -1.13
C VAL A 275 22.75 26.72 -2.34
N GLU A 276 23.16 26.08 -3.45
CA GLU A 276 23.49 26.80 -4.70
C GLU A 276 22.27 27.54 -5.27
N LEU A 277 21.06 26.98 -5.14
CA LEU A 277 19.84 27.67 -5.54
C LEU A 277 19.56 28.88 -4.63
N MET A 278 19.69 28.72 -3.31
CA MET A 278 19.48 29.85 -2.37
C MET A 278 20.44 30.97 -2.60
N GLU A 279 21.73 30.69 -2.86
CA GLU A 279 22.75 31.70 -3.20
C GLU A 279 22.37 32.45 -4.49
N TYR A 280 21.94 31.72 -5.53
CA TYR A 280 21.49 32.33 -6.76
C TYR A 280 20.25 33.21 -6.58
N LEU A 281 19.23 32.77 -5.86
CA LEU A 281 18.02 33.55 -5.60
C LEU A 281 18.38 34.86 -4.86
N LYS A 282 19.31 34.77 -3.92
CA LYS A 282 19.82 35.93 -3.18
C LYS A 282 20.61 36.90 -4.08
N GLU A 283 21.52 36.41 -4.93
CA GLU A 283 22.30 37.22 -5.87
C GLU A 283 21.39 37.96 -6.86
N GLN A 284 20.36 37.29 -7.38
CA GLN A 284 19.40 37.89 -8.30
C GLN A 284 18.32 38.72 -7.60
N LYS A 285 18.40 38.86 -6.24
CA LYS A 285 17.42 39.58 -5.42
C LYS A 285 15.97 39.11 -5.64
N ILE A 286 15.79 37.81 -5.91
CA ILE A 286 14.48 37.19 -6.05
C ILE A 286 13.90 36.94 -4.65
N ASN A 287 12.76 37.57 -4.36
CA ASN A 287 12.09 37.40 -3.09
C ASN A 287 11.24 36.12 -3.14
N TYR A 288 11.39 35.28 -2.12
CA TYR A 288 10.60 34.06 -1.94
C TYR A 288 10.08 33.99 -0.51
N SER A 289 8.93 33.31 -0.31
CA SER A 289 8.34 33.19 1.01
C SER A 289 8.70 31.86 1.69
N ARG A 290 8.79 30.77 0.92
CA ARG A 290 9.10 29.43 1.44
C ARG A 290 9.96 28.64 0.47
N ILE A 291 10.82 27.77 1.01
CA ILE A 291 11.57 26.77 0.26
C ILE A 291 11.36 25.42 0.95
N PHE A 292 11.05 24.41 0.15
CA PHE A 292 10.99 23.02 0.59
C PHE A 292 11.92 22.19 -0.28
N SER A 293 12.71 21.32 0.35
CA SER A 293 13.49 20.30 -0.34
C SER A 293 12.98 18.93 0.07
N GLU A 294 12.67 18.12 -0.92
CA GLU A 294 12.12 16.79 -0.74
C GLU A 294 12.98 15.75 -1.46
N ARG A 295 13.11 14.59 -0.82
CA ARG A 295 13.71 13.42 -1.47
C ARG A 295 12.73 12.81 -2.44
N PRO A 296 13.20 12.02 -3.44
CA PRO A 296 12.32 11.30 -4.34
C PRO A 296 11.30 10.46 -3.58
N THR A 297 10.09 10.44 -4.09
CA THR A 297 8.99 9.61 -3.62
C THR A 297 8.90 8.32 -4.43
N LEU A 298 8.10 7.35 -3.98
CA LEU A 298 7.80 6.17 -4.80
C LEU A 298 7.04 6.53 -6.08
N ASN A 299 6.33 7.68 -6.11
CA ASN A 299 5.68 8.19 -7.32
C ASN A 299 6.72 8.55 -8.41
N ASP A 300 7.82 9.16 -7.99
CA ASP A 300 8.91 9.49 -8.92
C ASP A 300 9.55 8.22 -9.49
N VAL A 301 9.74 7.20 -8.65
CA VAL A 301 10.23 5.88 -9.09
C VAL A 301 9.28 5.25 -10.10
N PHE A 302 7.98 5.26 -9.81
CA PHE A 302 6.98 4.68 -10.70
C PHE A 302 6.92 5.42 -12.04
N LEU A 303 6.92 6.75 -12.01
CA LEU A 303 6.93 7.60 -13.20
C LEU A 303 8.15 7.29 -14.09
N GLU A 304 9.32 7.18 -13.48
CA GLU A 304 10.56 6.92 -14.23
C GLU A 304 10.58 5.51 -14.84
N LEU A 305 10.09 4.50 -14.12
CA LEU A 305 10.08 3.12 -14.60
C LEU A 305 9.00 2.85 -15.65
N THR A 306 7.88 3.59 -15.63
CA THR A 306 6.73 3.34 -16.50
C THR A 306 6.48 4.42 -17.55
N GLY A 307 7.09 5.61 -17.38
CA GLY A 307 6.82 6.81 -18.17
C GLY A 307 5.42 7.40 -17.93
N LYS A 308 4.75 7.02 -16.86
CA LYS A 308 3.38 7.46 -16.50
C LYS A 308 3.27 7.67 -15.01
N GLU A 309 2.53 8.70 -14.59
CA GLU A 309 2.12 8.84 -13.19
C GLU A 309 1.16 7.72 -12.80
N LEU A 310 1.21 7.34 -11.53
CA LEU A 310 0.21 6.47 -10.94
C LEU A 310 -1.06 7.33 -10.81
N ARG A 311 -1.98 7.19 -11.76
CA ARG A 311 -3.26 7.91 -11.74
C ARG A 311 -4.29 7.08 -11.00
N ASP A 312 -5.10 7.76 -10.20
CA ASP A 312 -6.31 7.27 -9.54
C ASP A 312 -7.34 6.70 -10.52
#